data_634808fe4dba5914b06f1410737823cd
#
_entry.id   634808fe4dba5914b06f1410737823cd
#
_cell.length_a   1.000
_cell.length_b   1.000
_cell.length_c   1.000
_cell.angle_alpha   90.00
_cell.angle_beta   90.00
_cell.angle_gamma   90.00
#
_symmetry.space_group_name_H-M   'P 1'
#
loop_
_entity.id
_entity.type
_entity.pdbx_description
1 polymer ?
#
loop_
_entity_poly.entity_id
_entity_poly.type
_entity_poly.pdbx_seq_one_letter_code
_entity_poly.pdbx_strand_id
1 'polypeptide(L)'
;MSLALKLVLSPLLAAQAISTRRRAPALPEPAGPREGQLGHGPGALRVLIAGDSSAAGVGVAHQDDAFSGYFTRALHRRTARPVRWRLVARTGYTTLQVHELLRESRLPVADIAVVLTGVNDVIGLVPPRRAVAQRAALADWLIDEGRAAAVLFGPLPPINQFPLLPQPLRGFMAADARLHNEAIAAWAATRKNVFYTPIELQLSPRAMASDGFHPAEPVYRICGETLARFAAEKMLSPPGRPKATTPPWGADAAGVSGGHHENRRQDHEP
;
A
#
# COMPACT_ATOMS: atom_id res chain seq x y z
N MET A 1 1.94 -10.69 -25.86
CA MET A 1 3.20 -10.75 -26.62
C MET A 1 3.55 -12.20 -26.87
N SER A 2 3.95 -12.58 -28.09
CA SER A 2 4.18 -13.99 -28.44
C SER A 2 5.43 -14.56 -27.78
N LEU A 3 5.42 -15.87 -27.45
CA LEU A 3 6.58 -16.59 -26.92
C LEU A 3 7.79 -16.50 -27.86
N ALA A 4 7.55 -16.56 -29.15
CA ALA A 4 8.59 -16.43 -30.19
C ALA A 4 9.35 -15.10 -30.07
N LEU A 5 8.64 -13.99 -29.88
CA LEU A 5 9.26 -12.68 -29.69
C LEU A 5 10.10 -12.60 -28.40
N LYS A 6 9.63 -13.23 -27.32
CA LYS A 6 10.40 -13.34 -26.07
C LYS A 6 11.71 -14.11 -26.30
N LEU A 7 11.68 -15.22 -27.01
CA LEU A 7 12.85 -16.01 -27.31
C LEU A 7 13.87 -15.29 -28.19
N VAL A 8 13.40 -14.62 -29.26
CA VAL A 8 14.28 -13.85 -30.14
C VAL A 8 14.97 -12.69 -29.43
N LEU A 9 14.25 -12.00 -28.54
CA LEU A 9 14.80 -10.86 -27.82
C LEU A 9 15.53 -11.23 -26.53
N SER A 10 15.51 -12.50 -26.11
CA SER A 10 16.09 -12.93 -24.84
C SER A 10 17.57 -12.55 -24.63
N PRO A 11 18.49 -12.62 -25.63
CA PRO A 11 19.86 -12.19 -25.42
C PRO A 11 19.97 -10.68 -25.16
N LEU A 12 19.19 -9.87 -25.89
CA LEU A 12 19.16 -8.43 -25.71
C LEU A 12 18.58 -8.06 -24.33
N LEU A 13 17.48 -8.69 -23.93
CA LEU A 13 16.84 -8.45 -22.63
C LEU A 13 17.78 -8.82 -21.49
N ALA A 14 18.49 -9.94 -21.59
CA ALA A 14 19.48 -10.35 -20.61
C ALA A 14 20.65 -9.34 -20.52
N ALA A 15 21.20 -8.90 -21.65
CA ALA A 15 22.26 -7.90 -21.70
C ALA A 15 21.79 -6.58 -21.07
N GLN A 16 20.57 -6.13 -21.38
CA GLN A 16 19.97 -4.92 -20.79
C GLN A 16 19.78 -5.07 -19.29
N ALA A 17 19.26 -6.22 -18.81
CA ALA A 17 19.06 -6.46 -17.39
C ALA A 17 20.38 -6.44 -16.60
N ILE A 18 21.42 -7.10 -17.13
CA ILE A 18 22.76 -7.11 -16.53
C ILE A 18 23.34 -5.68 -16.50
N SER A 19 23.27 -4.98 -17.63
CA SER A 19 23.77 -3.62 -17.74
C SER A 19 23.05 -2.65 -16.80
N THR A 20 21.71 -2.75 -16.71
CA THR A 20 20.89 -1.95 -15.80
C THR A 20 21.28 -2.21 -14.34
N ARG A 21 21.40 -3.49 -13.95
CA ARG A 21 21.80 -3.86 -12.58
C ARG A 21 23.19 -3.32 -12.20
N ARG A 22 24.13 -3.30 -13.14
CA ARG A 22 25.49 -2.78 -12.91
C ARG A 22 25.52 -1.26 -12.77
N ARG A 23 24.61 -0.55 -13.43
CA ARG A 23 24.53 0.93 -13.43
C ARG A 23 23.61 1.49 -12.34
N ALA A 24 22.72 0.67 -11.81
CA ALA A 24 21.80 1.10 -10.76
C ALA A 24 22.59 1.45 -9.49
N PRO A 25 22.51 2.70 -8.99
CA PRO A 25 23.06 3.05 -7.69
C PRO A 25 22.42 2.21 -6.60
N ALA A 26 23.22 1.70 -5.67
CA ALA A 26 22.69 1.05 -4.48
C ALA A 26 22.24 2.11 -3.48
N LEU A 27 20.94 2.24 -3.28
CA LEU A 27 20.37 3.11 -2.26
C LEU A 27 20.23 2.35 -0.94
N PRO A 28 20.53 2.98 0.21
CA PRO A 28 20.33 2.37 1.51
C PRO A 28 18.85 2.29 1.86
N GLU A 29 18.51 1.40 2.78
CA GLU A 29 17.24 1.47 3.48
C GLU A 29 17.24 2.69 4.41
N PRO A 30 16.10 3.39 4.58
CA PRO A 30 16.04 4.63 5.34
C PRO A 30 16.35 4.41 6.83
N ALA A 31 16.91 5.44 7.46
CA ALA A 31 17.07 5.48 8.91
C ALA A 31 15.72 5.59 9.62
N GLY A 32 15.71 5.26 10.92
CA GLY A 32 14.52 5.37 11.75
C GLY A 32 13.96 4.03 12.23
N PRO A 33 12.90 4.07 13.04
CA PRO A 33 12.37 2.87 13.67
C PRO A 33 11.66 1.96 12.67
N ARG A 34 11.77 0.65 12.90
CA ARG A 34 11.03 -0.38 12.16
C ARG A 34 9.85 -0.95 12.94
N GLU A 35 9.55 -0.35 14.07
CA GLU A 35 8.36 -0.61 14.88
C GLU A 35 8.01 0.63 15.70
N GLY A 36 6.77 0.74 16.14
CA GLY A 36 6.34 1.89 16.92
C GLY A 36 4.85 1.88 17.23
N GLN A 37 4.43 2.95 17.88
CA GLN A 37 3.04 3.19 18.22
C GLN A 37 2.69 4.66 18.00
N LEU A 38 1.54 4.87 17.37
CA LEU A 38 0.89 6.18 17.23
C LEU A 38 -0.36 6.22 18.10
N GLY A 39 -0.49 7.28 18.89
CA GLY A 39 -1.60 7.41 19.84
C GLY A 39 -1.49 6.49 21.05
N HIS A 40 -2.31 6.75 22.06
CA HIS A 40 -2.37 6.02 23.31
C HIS A 40 -3.82 5.60 23.61
N GLY A 41 -4.01 4.56 24.41
CA GLY A 41 -5.33 4.08 24.83
C GLY A 41 -5.62 2.64 24.44
N PRO A 42 -6.80 2.13 24.82
CA PRO A 42 -7.21 0.76 24.52
C PRO A 42 -7.61 0.59 23.04
N GLY A 43 -7.68 -0.66 22.60
CA GLY A 43 -8.16 -0.99 21.25
C GLY A 43 -7.19 -0.62 20.12
N ALA A 44 -5.88 -0.61 20.39
CA ALA A 44 -4.87 -0.33 19.39
C ALA A 44 -4.99 -1.32 18.21
N LEU A 45 -4.93 -0.79 16.99
CA LEU A 45 -4.76 -1.58 15.77
C LEU A 45 -3.32 -2.06 15.68
N ARG A 46 -3.15 -3.35 15.43
CA ARG A 46 -1.85 -3.98 15.25
C ARG A 46 -1.60 -4.21 13.77
N VAL A 47 -0.53 -3.65 13.26
CA VAL A 47 -0.20 -3.66 11.83
C VAL A 47 1.17 -4.32 11.64
N LEU A 48 1.22 -5.35 10.81
CA LEU A 48 2.44 -5.89 10.24
C LEU A 48 2.63 -5.30 8.83
N ILE A 49 3.76 -4.69 8.57
CA ILE A 49 4.17 -4.26 7.23
C ILE A 49 5.30 -5.18 6.80
N ALA A 50 5.15 -5.85 5.67
CA ALA A 50 6.11 -6.83 5.19
C ALA A 50 6.42 -6.61 3.70
N GLY A 51 7.64 -6.96 3.29
CA GLY A 51 7.93 -6.88 1.86
C GLY A 51 9.40 -6.73 1.49
N ASP A 52 9.57 -6.14 0.33
CA ASP A 52 10.88 -5.87 -0.28
C ASP A 52 11.35 -4.42 -0.02
N SER A 53 12.14 -3.85 -0.93
CA SER A 53 12.63 -2.47 -0.84
C SER A 53 11.51 -1.43 -0.77
N SER A 54 10.36 -1.70 -1.39
CA SER A 54 9.20 -0.80 -1.35
C SER A 54 8.58 -0.73 0.06
N ALA A 55 8.55 -1.86 0.77
CA ALA A 55 8.13 -1.89 2.17
C ALA A 55 9.20 -1.30 3.09
N ALA A 56 10.48 -1.62 2.83
CA ALA A 56 11.62 -1.10 3.59
C ALA A 56 11.78 0.42 3.49
N GLY A 57 11.27 1.04 2.40
CA GLY A 57 11.30 2.48 2.22
C GLY A 57 12.50 3.00 1.44
N VAL A 58 13.15 2.15 0.61
CA VAL A 58 14.30 2.58 -0.19
C VAL A 58 13.92 3.73 -1.12
N GLY A 59 14.72 4.79 -1.12
CA GLY A 59 14.50 6.01 -1.94
C GLY A 59 14.14 7.25 -1.12
N VAL A 60 13.95 7.09 0.20
CA VAL A 60 13.84 8.23 1.14
C VAL A 60 14.87 8.09 2.26
N ALA A 61 15.12 9.17 2.99
CA ALA A 61 16.15 9.21 4.01
C ALA A 61 15.68 8.66 5.38
N HIS A 62 14.39 8.78 5.67
CA HIS A 62 13.84 8.43 6.97
C HIS A 62 12.54 7.61 6.85
N GLN A 63 12.29 6.71 7.83
CA GLN A 63 11.08 5.85 7.85
C GLN A 63 9.78 6.65 7.93
N ASP A 64 9.81 7.86 8.47
CA ASP A 64 8.64 8.74 8.50
C ASP A 64 8.17 9.17 7.10
N ASP A 65 9.08 9.21 6.12
CA ASP A 65 8.81 9.54 4.73
C ASP A 65 8.62 8.31 3.84
N ALA A 66 8.75 7.12 4.43
CA ALA A 66 8.51 5.84 3.78
C ALA A 66 7.03 5.42 3.87
N PHE A 67 6.70 4.31 3.22
CA PHE A 67 5.37 3.72 3.25
C PHE A 67 4.84 3.52 4.67
N SER A 68 5.67 2.97 5.57
CA SER A 68 5.30 2.67 6.96
C SER A 68 4.82 3.92 7.70
N GLY A 69 5.52 5.04 7.56
CA GLY A 69 5.18 6.31 8.17
C GLY A 69 3.85 6.87 7.66
N TYR A 70 3.65 6.91 6.35
CA TYR A 70 2.42 7.42 5.75
C TYR A 70 1.21 6.53 6.03
N PHE A 71 1.37 5.22 5.88
CA PHE A 71 0.30 4.26 6.13
C PHE A 71 -0.20 4.33 7.57
N THR A 72 0.70 4.27 8.54
CA THR A 72 0.33 4.23 9.96
C THR A 72 -0.29 5.53 10.44
N ARG A 73 0.25 6.70 10.03
CA ARG A 73 -0.35 8.00 10.32
C ARG A 73 -1.73 8.16 9.69
N ALA A 74 -1.90 7.75 8.43
CA ALA A 74 -3.19 7.82 7.75
C ALA A 74 -4.23 6.88 8.38
N LEU A 75 -3.83 5.67 8.77
CA LEU A 75 -4.70 4.71 9.44
C LEU A 75 -5.15 5.23 10.81
N HIS A 76 -4.22 5.78 11.61
CA HIS A 76 -4.52 6.40 12.89
C HIS A 76 -5.55 7.54 12.75
N ARG A 77 -5.30 8.48 11.83
CA ARG A 77 -6.24 9.60 11.58
C ARG A 77 -7.63 9.13 11.16
N ARG A 78 -7.71 8.09 10.31
CA ARG A 78 -9.00 7.61 9.77
C ARG A 78 -9.82 6.80 10.75
N THR A 79 -9.16 6.08 11.64
CA THR A 79 -9.84 5.18 12.59
C THR A 79 -10.00 5.79 13.97
N ALA A 80 -9.29 6.88 14.28
CA ALA A 80 -9.15 7.47 15.61
C ALA A 80 -8.67 6.45 16.68
N ARG A 81 -8.09 5.32 16.26
CA ARG A 81 -7.56 4.27 17.13
C ARG A 81 -6.04 4.39 17.22
N PRO A 82 -5.42 4.05 18.36
CA PRO A 82 -3.98 3.88 18.40
C PRO A 82 -3.54 2.82 17.39
N VAL A 83 -2.36 3.00 16.79
CA VAL A 83 -1.79 2.05 15.83
C VAL A 83 -0.43 1.59 16.32
N ARG A 84 -0.29 0.30 16.62
CA ARG A 84 1.00 -0.37 16.84
C ARG A 84 1.42 -1.02 15.53
N TRP A 85 2.66 -0.82 15.13
CA TRP A 85 3.14 -1.34 13.86
C TRP A 85 4.52 -1.94 13.96
N ARG A 86 4.78 -2.91 13.07
CA ARG A 86 6.09 -3.52 12.88
C ARG A 86 6.37 -3.71 11.39
N LEU A 87 7.56 -3.34 10.98
CA LEU A 87 8.07 -3.49 9.63
C LEU A 87 9.08 -4.64 9.57
N VAL A 88 8.79 -5.64 8.75
CA VAL A 88 9.69 -6.77 8.43
C VAL A 88 9.88 -6.81 6.93
N ALA A 89 10.97 -6.25 6.45
CA ALA A 89 11.24 -6.13 5.02
C ALA A 89 12.74 -6.18 4.75
N ARG A 90 13.10 -6.60 3.55
CA ARG A 90 14.48 -6.62 3.08
C ARG A 90 14.56 -6.31 1.58
N THR A 91 15.43 -5.37 1.25
CA THR A 91 15.69 -4.95 -0.12
C THR A 91 16.11 -6.12 -1.01
N GLY A 92 15.53 -6.20 -2.21
CA GLY A 92 15.86 -7.21 -3.21
C GLY A 92 15.15 -8.55 -3.05
N TYR A 93 14.35 -8.76 -2.00
CA TYR A 93 13.68 -10.02 -1.74
C TYR A 93 12.47 -10.26 -2.67
N THR A 94 12.37 -11.48 -3.18
CA THR A 94 11.18 -12.00 -3.85
C THR A 94 10.09 -12.32 -2.83
N THR A 95 8.86 -12.57 -3.29
CA THR A 95 7.74 -12.98 -2.41
C THR A 95 8.08 -14.21 -1.58
N LEU A 96 8.76 -15.20 -2.17
CA LEU A 96 9.18 -16.41 -1.46
C LEU A 96 10.16 -16.08 -0.32
N GLN A 97 11.18 -15.27 -0.60
CA GLN A 97 12.17 -14.86 0.40
C GLN A 97 11.57 -14.00 1.50
N VAL A 98 10.58 -13.16 1.18
CA VAL A 98 9.83 -12.41 2.21
C VAL A 98 9.06 -13.37 3.11
N HIS A 99 8.43 -14.41 2.56
CA HIS A 99 7.77 -15.45 3.35
C HIS A 99 8.74 -16.16 4.31
N GLU A 100 9.90 -16.55 3.82
CA GLU A 100 10.96 -17.17 4.64
C GLU A 100 11.42 -16.22 5.76
N LEU A 101 11.71 -14.96 5.41
CA LEU A 101 12.09 -13.92 6.38
C LEU A 101 11.04 -13.76 7.51
N LEU A 102 9.76 -13.77 7.15
CA LEU A 102 8.67 -13.66 8.12
C LEU A 102 8.60 -14.88 9.05
N ARG A 103 8.83 -16.09 8.52
CA ARG A 103 8.84 -17.33 9.31
C ARG A 103 9.98 -17.37 10.32
N GLU A 104 11.13 -16.80 9.98
CA GLU A 104 12.31 -16.69 10.86
C GLU A 104 12.16 -15.54 11.88
N SER A 105 11.24 -14.60 11.66
CA SER A 105 11.04 -13.44 12.50
C SER A 105 10.06 -13.74 13.65
N ARG A 106 10.31 -13.15 14.81
CA ARG A 106 9.30 -13.13 15.89
C ARG A 106 8.23 -12.11 15.53
N LEU A 107 7.09 -12.58 15.02
CA LEU A 107 6.00 -11.71 14.61
C LEU A 107 5.01 -11.48 15.76
N PRO A 108 4.61 -10.22 16.03
CA PRO A 108 3.43 -9.98 16.86
C PRO A 108 2.17 -10.38 16.11
N VAL A 109 1.11 -10.72 16.84
CA VAL A 109 -0.22 -10.89 16.23
C VAL A 109 -0.69 -9.55 15.68
N ALA A 110 -1.14 -9.53 14.44
CA ALA A 110 -1.62 -8.34 13.73
C ALA A 110 -3.11 -8.42 13.40
N ASP A 111 -3.78 -7.28 13.39
CA ASP A 111 -5.14 -7.17 12.87
C ASP A 111 -5.09 -7.08 11.33
N ILE A 112 -4.03 -6.47 10.80
CA ILE A 112 -3.77 -6.35 9.36
C ILE A 112 -2.29 -6.61 9.10
N ALA A 113 -1.99 -7.47 8.11
CA ALA A 113 -0.69 -7.55 7.46
C ALA A 113 -0.76 -6.86 6.09
N VAL A 114 0.08 -5.85 5.85
CA VAL A 114 0.24 -5.20 4.55
C VAL A 114 1.51 -5.72 3.90
N VAL A 115 1.38 -6.29 2.70
CA VAL A 115 2.48 -6.95 2.00
C VAL A 115 2.78 -6.23 0.70
N LEU A 116 3.99 -5.70 0.57
CA LEU A 116 4.49 -5.01 -0.62
C LEU A 116 5.63 -5.84 -1.21
N THR A 117 5.31 -6.69 -2.17
CA THR A 117 6.27 -7.56 -2.88
C THR A 117 5.89 -7.72 -4.34
N GLY A 118 6.84 -8.17 -5.13
CA GLY A 118 6.56 -8.66 -6.47
C GLY A 118 7.37 -8.03 -7.58
N VAL A 119 7.96 -6.86 -7.40
CA VAL A 119 8.88 -6.29 -8.40
C VAL A 119 10.06 -7.23 -8.61
N ASN A 120 10.60 -7.80 -7.53
CA ASN A 120 11.70 -8.78 -7.61
C ASN A 120 11.25 -10.13 -8.18
N ASP A 121 9.98 -10.51 -8.06
CA ASP A 121 9.45 -11.69 -8.77
C ASP A 121 9.45 -11.45 -10.29
N VAL A 122 9.06 -10.25 -10.74
CA VAL A 122 9.12 -9.87 -12.17
C VAL A 122 10.56 -9.86 -12.67
N ILE A 123 11.50 -9.26 -11.91
CA ILE A 123 12.92 -9.23 -12.23
C ILE A 123 13.50 -10.66 -12.30
N GLY A 124 13.08 -11.53 -11.38
CA GLY A 124 13.46 -12.93 -11.32
C GLY A 124 12.72 -13.82 -12.31
N LEU A 125 11.92 -13.24 -13.22
CA LEU A 125 11.13 -13.94 -14.24
C LEU A 125 10.20 -15.02 -13.66
N VAL A 126 9.71 -14.81 -12.43
CA VAL A 126 8.73 -15.69 -11.80
C VAL A 126 7.41 -15.58 -12.57
N PRO A 127 6.85 -16.67 -13.12
CA PRO A 127 5.59 -16.58 -13.83
C PRO A 127 4.42 -16.10 -12.94
N PRO A 128 3.44 -15.35 -13.44
CA PRO A 128 2.32 -14.82 -12.65
C PRO A 128 1.60 -15.86 -11.81
N ARG A 129 1.34 -17.06 -12.36
CA ARG A 129 0.71 -18.17 -11.63
C ARG A 129 1.53 -18.61 -10.41
N ARG A 130 2.86 -18.71 -10.56
CA ARG A 130 3.75 -19.07 -9.46
C ARG A 130 3.84 -17.97 -8.43
N ALA A 131 3.88 -16.71 -8.85
CA ALA A 131 3.87 -15.56 -7.95
C ALA A 131 2.59 -15.49 -7.11
N VAL A 132 1.42 -15.77 -7.71
CA VAL A 132 0.16 -15.89 -6.97
C VAL A 132 0.21 -17.06 -5.98
N ALA A 133 0.71 -18.23 -6.37
CA ALA A 133 0.83 -19.36 -5.45
C ALA A 133 1.73 -19.04 -4.25
N GLN A 134 2.84 -18.31 -4.46
CA GLN A 134 3.72 -17.86 -3.38
C GLN A 134 3.04 -16.85 -2.45
N ARG A 135 2.29 -15.88 -3.01
CA ARG A 135 1.50 -14.92 -2.21
C ARG A 135 0.38 -15.61 -1.45
N ALA A 136 -0.26 -16.62 -2.07
CA ALA A 136 -1.28 -17.43 -1.43
C ALA A 136 -0.70 -18.18 -0.22
N ALA A 137 0.43 -18.87 -0.41
CA ALA A 137 1.11 -19.58 0.67
C ALA A 137 1.53 -18.64 1.82
N LEU A 138 1.99 -17.42 1.50
CA LEU A 138 2.33 -16.41 2.50
C LEU A 138 1.08 -15.94 3.26
N ALA A 139 0.00 -15.62 2.55
CA ALA A 139 -1.24 -15.15 3.16
C ALA A 139 -1.90 -16.23 4.02
N ASP A 140 -1.98 -17.46 3.50
CA ASP A 140 -2.56 -18.60 4.22
C ASP A 140 -1.75 -18.88 5.49
N TRP A 141 -0.40 -18.88 5.42
CA TRP A 141 0.43 -19.04 6.59
C TRP A 141 0.21 -17.93 7.63
N LEU A 142 0.12 -16.65 7.22
CA LEU A 142 -0.14 -15.54 8.15
C LEU A 142 -1.50 -15.69 8.86
N ILE A 143 -2.52 -16.16 8.15
CA ILE A 143 -3.89 -16.30 8.66
C ILE A 143 -4.00 -17.56 9.52
N ASP A 144 -3.56 -18.70 9.03
CA ASP A 144 -3.72 -20.01 9.67
C ASP A 144 -2.90 -20.13 10.96
N GLU A 145 -1.69 -19.55 10.98
CA GLU A 145 -0.88 -19.44 12.20
C GLU A 145 -1.36 -18.33 13.15
N GLY A 146 -2.50 -17.69 12.85
CA GLY A 146 -3.05 -16.62 13.67
C GLY A 146 -2.16 -15.38 13.79
N ARG A 147 -1.24 -15.17 12.83
CA ARG A 147 -0.32 -14.04 12.84
C ARG A 147 -0.99 -12.76 12.32
N ALA A 148 -1.99 -12.89 11.45
CA ALA A 148 -2.79 -11.77 10.97
C ALA A 148 -4.26 -12.16 10.80
N ALA A 149 -5.18 -11.26 11.16
CA ALA A 149 -6.60 -11.47 10.91
C ALA A 149 -6.95 -11.27 9.42
N ALA A 150 -6.20 -10.40 8.73
CA ALA A 150 -6.39 -10.13 7.31
C ALA A 150 -5.07 -9.70 6.65
N VAL A 151 -4.94 -9.97 5.35
CA VAL A 151 -3.76 -9.63 4.54
C VAL A 151 -4.16 -8.69 3.41
N LEU A 152 -3.45 -7.57 3.25
CA LEU A 152 -3.61 -6.60 2.17
C LEU A 152 -2.36 -6.58 1.30
N PHE A 153 -2.49 -6.99 0.05
CA PHE A 153 -1.42 -6.86 -0.94
C PHE A 153 -1.47 -5.51 -1.65
N GLY A 154 -0.34 -4.81 -1.68
CA GLY A 154 -0.14 -3.65 -2.53
C GLY A 154 0.10 -4.05 -4.00
N PRO A 155 -0.24 -3.16 -4.96
CA PRO A 155 0.01 -3.41 -6.37
C PRO A 155 1.48 -3.23 -6.73
N LEU A 156 1.93 -3.92 -7.81
CA LEU A 156 3.17 -3.58 -8.46
C LEU A 156 3.01 -2.23 -9.17
N PRO A 157 4.06 -1.39 -9.13
CA PRO A 157 4.03 -0.07 -9.76
C PRO A 157 4.00 -0.16 -11.30
N PRO A 158 3.67 0.94 -12.01
CA PRO A 158 3.70 1.00 -13.47
C PRO A 158 5.14 1.01 -13.99
N ILE A 159 5.75 -0.17 -14.15
CA ILE A 159 7.16 -0.36 -14.56
C ILE A 159 7.48 0.30 -15.92
N ASN A 160 6.48 0.47 -16.78
CA ASN A 160 6.63 1.20 -18.06
C ASN A 160 7.08 2.65 -17.89
N GLN A 161 6.99 3.21 -16.67
CA GLN A 161 7.37 4.58 -16.34
C GLN A 161 8.74 4.66 -15.63
N PHE A 162 9.44 3.54 -15.44
CA PHE A 162 10.74 3.54 -14.73
C PHE A 162 11.87 4.10 -15.60
N PRO A 163 12.50 5.23 -15.24
CA PRO A 163 13.55 5.84 -16.04
C PRO A 163 14.80 4.96 -16.22
N LEU A 164 15.14 4.18 -15.19
CA LEU A 164 16.33 3.30 -15.21
C LEU A 164 16.27 2.25 -16.31
N LEU A 165 15.08 1.76 -16.65
CA LEU A 165 14.91 0.61 -17.53
C LEU A 165 14.92 1.03 -19.01
N PRO A 166 15.82 0.47 -19.86
CA PRO A 166 15.83 0.73 -21.30
C PRO A 166 14.70 -0.03 -22.00
N GLN A 167 14.34 0.43 -23.21
CA GLN A 167 13.49 -0.37 -24.12
C GLN A 167 14.38 -1.37 -24.90
N PRO A 168 13.88 -2.60 -25.17
CA PRO A 168 12.52 -3.13 -24.90
C PRO A 168 12.33 -3.75 -23.49
N LEU A 169 13.38 -3.89 -22.67
CA LEU A 169 13.28 -4.50 -21.33
C LEU A 169 12.17 -3.91 -20.48
N ARG A 170 12.05 -2.59 -20.44
CA ARG A 170 11.00 -1.87 -19.70
C ARG A 170 9.60 -2.31 -20.13
N GLY A 171 9.34 -2.41 -21.43
CA GLY A 171 8.05 -2.85 -21.95
C GLY A 171 7.71 -4.30 -21.57
N PHE A 172 8.71 -5.19 -21.56
CA PHE A 172 8.55 -6.58 -21.15
C PHE A 172 8.19 -6.69 -19.67
N MET A 173 8.98 -6.05 -18.82
CA MET A 173 8.75 -6.07 -17.38
C MET A 173 7.40 -5.43 -17.00
N ALA A 174 7.01 -4.36 -17.69
CA ALA A 174 5.72 -3.73 -17.48
C ALA A 174 4.54 -4.65 -17.84
N ALA A 175 4.64 -5.39 -18.95
CA ALA A 175 3.62 -6.35 -19.34
C ALA A 175 3.49 -7.49 -18.31
N ASP A 176 4.62 -8.01 -17.83
CA ASP A 176 4.63 -9.05 -16.79
C ASP A 176 4.07 -8.52 -15.46
N ALA A 177 4.44 -7.30 -15.03
CA ALA A 177 3.91 -6.69 -13.81
C ALA A 177 2.39 -6.51 -13.86
N ARG A 178 1.83 -6.13 -15.03
CA ARG A 178 0.38 -6.05 -15.22
C ARG A 178 -0.27 -7.42 -15.04
N LEU A 179 0.28 -8.48 -15.65
CA LEU A 179 -0.23 -9.84 -15.49
C LEU A 179 -0.16 -10.32 -14.03
N HIS A 180 0.88 -9.95 -13.29
CA HIS A 180 0.97 -10.21 -11.86
C HIS A 180 -0.14 -9.50 -11.08
N ASN A 181 -0.39 -8.22 -11.36
CA ASN A 181 -1.45 -7.44 -10.73
C ASN A 181 -2.84 -8.02 -11.02
N GLU A 182 -3.12 -8.37 -12.28
CA GLU A 182 -4.37 -9.00 -12.70
C GLU A 182 -4.58 -10.36 -11.98
N ALA A 183 -3.55 -11.17 -11.92
CA ALA A 183 -3.62 -12.50 -11.30
C ALA A 183 -3.82 -12.43 -9.78
N ILE A 184 -3.12 -11.53 -9.08
CA ILE A 184 -3.31 -11.37 -7.62
C ILE A 184 -4.66 -10.76 -7.30
N ALA A 185 -5.17 -9.82 -8.09
CA ALA A 185 -6.50 -9.23 -7.93
C ALA A 185 -7.59 -10.29 -8.07
N ALA A 186 -7.52 -11.12 -9.12
CA ALA A 186 -8.46 -12.20 -9.37
C ALA A 186 -8.46 -13.22 -8.23
N TRP A 187 -7.27 -13.63 -7.75
CA TRP A 187 -7.16 -14.57 -6.63
C TRP A 187 -7.67 -13.96 -5.32
N ALA A 188 -7.28 -12.75 -4.97
CA ALA A 188 -7.70 -12.08 -3.74
C ALA A 188 -9.23 -11.93 -3.67
N ALA A 189 -9.90 -11.69 -4.80
CA ALA A 189 -11.36 -11.59 -4.89
C ALA A 189 -12.07 -12.91 -4.50
N THR A 190 -11.39 -14.05 -4.52
CA THR A 190 -11.94 -15.35 -4.08
C THR A 190 -11.78 -15.62 -2.59
N ARG A 191 -11.13 -14.73 -1.83
CA ARG A 191 -10.76 -14.92 -0.42
C ARG A 191 -11.45 -13.88 0.48
N LYS A 192 -11.89 -14.31 1.67
CA LYS A 192 -12.57 -13.41 2.62
C LYS A 192 -11.62 -12.46 3.34
N ASN A 193 -10.44 -12.95 3.72
CA ASN A 193 -9.49 -12.22 4.57
C ASN A 193 -8.23 -11.79 3.81
N VAL A 194 -8.28 -11.86 2.47
CA VAL A 194 -7.20 -11.38 1.61
C VAL A 194 -7.73 -10.30 0.70
N PHE A 195 -7.01 -9.20 0.65
CA PHE A 195 -7.41 -8.00 -0.06
C PHE A 195 -6.32 -7.55 -1.02
N TYR A 196 -6.74 -6.94 -2.10
CA TYR A 196 -5.90 -6.26 -3.06
C TYR A 196 -6.63 -4.98 -3.50
N THR A 197 -5.90 -3.90 -3.67
CA THR A 197 -6.47 -2.69 -4.25
C THR A 197 -5.49 -2.08 -5.25
N PRO A 198 -5.94 -1.78 -6.48
CA PRO A 198 -5.11 -1.06 -7.44
C PRO A 198 -4.84 0.36 -6.94
N ILE A 199 -3.71 0.91 -7.33
CA ILE A 199 -3.36 2.32 -7.12
C ILE A 199 -2.94 2.88 -8.48
N GLU A 200 -3.63 3.90 -8.93
CA GLU A 200 -3.23 4.63 -10.13
C GLU A 200 -2.07 5.56 -9.78
N LEU A 201 -0.90 5.27 -10.33
CA LEU A 201 0.31 6.04 -10.16
C LEU A 201 0.74 6.63 -11.49
N GLN A 202 1.04 7.92 -11.48
CA GLN A 202 1.77 8.58 -12.55
C GLN A 202 3.16 8.95 -12.03
N LEU A 203 4.18 8.24 -12.54
CA LEU A 203 5.55 8.40 -12.07
C LEU A 203 6.26 9.44 -12.94
N SER A 204 6.30 10.67 -12.48
CA SER A 204 7.19 11.69 -13.03
C SER A 204 8.65 11.46 -12.56
N PRO A 205 9.67 12.08 -13.17
CA PRO A 205 11.03 12.00 -12.66
C PRO A 205 11.20 12.41 -11.19
N ARG A 206 10.34 13.33 -10.70
CA ARG A 206 10.33 13.76 -9.28
C ARG A 206 9.66 12.76 -8.35
N ALA A 207 8.92 11.79 -8.89
CA ALA A 207 8.28 10.72 -8.15
C ALA A 207 9.19 9.50 -7.92
N MET A 208 10.39 9.52 -8.54
CA MET A 208 11.39 8.46 -8.45
C MET A 208 12.61 8.96 -7.69
N ALA A 209 13.23 8.05 -6.95
CA ALA A 209 14.51 8.28 -6.30
C ALA A 209 15.63 8.48 -7.34
N SER A 210 16.81 8.87 -6.90
CA SER A 210 17.95 9.18 -7.78
C SER A 210 18.43 8.01 -8.66
N ASP A 211 18.07 6.77 -8.29
CA ASP A 211 18.36 5.59 -9.07
C ASP A 211 17.39 5.34 -10.24
N GLY A 212 16.30 6.12 -10.32
CA GLY A 212 15.28 5.98 -11.36
C GLY A 212 14.52 4.66 -11.33
N PHE A 213 14.56 3.96 -10.20
CA PHE A 213 13.92 2.66 -9.97
C PHE A 213 13.04 2.62 -8.72
N HIS A 214 13.56 3.09 -7.58
CA HIS A 214 12.80 3.14 -6.34
C HIS A 214 11.89 4.37 -6.27
N PRO A 215 10.80 4.29 -5.52
CA PRO A 215 9.92 5.44 -5.28
C PRO A 215 10.64 6.56 -4.52
N ALA A 216 10.27 7.81 -4.80
CA ALA A 216 10.55 8.93 -3.91
C ALA A 216 9.34 9.15 -2.94
N GLU A 217 9.50 10.10 -2.02
CA GLU A 217 8.51 10.42 -0.98
C GLU A 217 7.07 10.57 -1.51
N PRO A 218 6.79 11.30 -2.62
CA PRO A 218 5.41 11.49 -3.09
C PRO A 218 4.68 10.18 -3.39
N VAL A 219 5.39 9.17 -3.89
CA VAL A 219 4.79 7.84 -4.18
C VAL A 219 4.49 7.10 -2.88
N TYR A 220 5.40 7.13 -1.93
CA TYR A 220 5.18 6.52 -0.61
C TYR A 220 3.97 7.11 0.10
N ARG A 221 3.78 8.43 0.01
CA ARG A 221 2.63 9.13 0.55
C ARG A 221 1.34 8.65 -0.11
N ILE A 222 1.27 8.67 -1.44
CA ILE A 222 0.09 8.24 -2.19
C ILE A 222 -0.26 6.77 -1.86
N CYS A 223 0.73 5.88 -1.87
CA CYS A 223 0.53 4.47 -1.59
C CYS A 223 0.09 4.25 -0.14
N GLY A 224 0.77 4.87 0.83
CA GLY A 224 0.45 4.74 2.24
C GLY A 224 -0.95 5.25 2.57
N GLU A 225 -1.32 6.43 2.10
CA GLU A 225 -2.64 7.02 2.33
C GLU A 225 -3.77 6.24 1.64
N THR A 226 -3.53 5.74 0.41
CA THR A 226 -4.52 4.97 -0.34
C THR A 226 -4.77 3.61 0.30
N LEU A 227 -3.71 2.87 0.66
CA LEU A 227 -3.87 1.57 1.32
C LEU A 227 -4.45 1.72 2.74
N ALA A 228 -4.10 2.78 3.48
CA ALA A 228 -4.69 3.05 4.79
C ALA A 228 -6.20 3.38 4.69
N ARG A 229 -6.61 4.15 3.68
CA ARG A 229 -8.03 4.41 3.40
C ARG A 229 -8.76 3.11 3.11
N PHE A 230 -8.23 2.30 2.21
CA PHE A 230 -8.83 1.00 1.88
C PHE A 230 -8.96 0.10 3.13
N ALA A 231 -7.90 -0.02 3.93
CA ALA A 231 -7.91 -0.81 5.15
C ALA A 231 -8.98 -0.31 6.14
N ALA A 232 -9.08 0.99 6.38
CA ALA A 232 -10.07 1.56 7.28
C ALA A 232 -11.52 1.29 6.80
N GLU A 233 -11.78 1.45 5.50
CA GLU A 233 -13.13 1.36 4.93
C GLU A 233 -13.60 -0.08 4.68
N LYS A 234 -12.70 -0.99 4.31
CA LYS A 234 -13.05 -2.33 3.82
C LYS A 234 -12.68 -3.46 4.76
N MET A 235 -11.63 -3.29 5.56
CA MET A 235 -11.11 -4.35 6.41
C MET A 235 -11.48 -4.17 7.89
N LEU A 236 -11.66 -2.93 8.34
CA LEU A 236 -11.89 -2.60 9.75
C LEU A 236 -13.31 -2.12 10.06
N SER A 237 -14.10 -1.80 9.05
CA SER A 237 -15.51 -1.44 9.25
C SER A 237 -16.31 -2.70 9.57
N PRO A 238 -17.17 -2.69 10.62
CA PRO A 238 -18.05 -3.81 10.89
C PRO A 238 -18.97 -4.05 9.68
N PRO A 239 -19.26 -5.30 9.32
CA PRO A 239 -20.21 -5.59 8.26
C PRO A 239 -21.59 -5.02 8.65
N GLY A 240 -22.10 -4.06 7.88
CA GLY A 240 -23.48 -3.60 8.01
C GLY A 240 -23.75 -2.18 8.48
N ARG A 241 -22.78 -1.26 8.55
CA ARG A 241 -23.13 0.15 8.69
C ARG A 241 -23.47 0.73 7.32
N PRO A 242 -24.73 1.20 7.07
CA PRO A 242 -25.03 1.97 5.85
C PRO A 242 -24.08 3.14 5.74
N LYS A 243 -23.58 3.43 4.54
CA LYS A 243 -22.85 4.67 4.28
C LYS A 243 -23.73 5.81 4.78
N ALA A 244 -23.21 6.67 5.66
CA ALA A 244 -23.86 7.92 5.97
C ALA A 244 -24.01 8.66 4.64
N THR A 245 -25.22 8.68 4.12
CA THR A 245 -25.61 9.55 3.02
C THR A 245 -25.51 10.96 3.57
N THR A 246 -24.54 11.70 3.11
CA THR A 246 -24.49 13.17 3.31
C THR A 246 -25.79 13.70 2.78
N PRO A 247 -26.61 14.39 3.57
CA PRO A 247 -27.80 15.02 3.04
C PRO A 247 -27.40 16.03 1.97
N PRO A 248 -28.15 16.14 0.87
CA PRO A 248 -27.87 17.14 -0.14
C PRO A 248 -28.00 18.54 0.49
N TRP A 249 -26.97 19.33 0.29
CA TRP A 249 -27.00 20.76 0.62
C TRP A 249 -28.08 21.44 -0.20
N GLY A 250 -29.00 22.11 0.48
CA GLY A 250 -29.85 23.12 -0.11
C GLY A 250 -31.32 22.77 -0.14
N ALA A 251 -32.06 23.27 0.85
CA ALA A 251 -33.40 23.78 0.64
C ALA A 251 -33.67 24.88 1.71
N ASP A 252 -33.52 26.09 1.25
CA ASP A 252 -34.35 27.23 1.45
C ASP A 252 -34.78 27.65 2.88
N ALA A 253 -34.06 28.62 3.37
CA ALA A 253 -34.63 29.62 4.27
C ALA A 253 -35.25 30.74 3.39
N ALA A 254 -36.54 30.68 3.15
CA ALA A 254 -37.29 31.81 2.63
C ALA A 254 -38.67 31.87 3.31
N GLY A 255 -38.86 32.97 4.04
CA GLY A 255 -40.13 33.62 4.21
C GLY A 255 -41.02 33.12 5.32
N VAL A 256 -41.30 33.95 6.30
CA VAL A 256 -42.54 34.73 6.38
C VAL A 256 -42.46 35.67 7.57
N SER A 257 -42.74 36.89 7.22
CA SER A 257 -42.99 38.09 8.00
C SER A 257 -44.20 38.01 8.93
N GLY A 258 -44.17 38.86 9.95
CA GLY A 258 -45.32 39.63 10.34
C GLY A 258 -46.02 39.27 11.64
N GLY A 259 -46.14 40.25 12.52
CA GLY A 259 -47.11 40.23 13.56
C GLY A 259 -46.74 41.08 14.78
N HIS A 260 -47.09 42.35 14.71
CA HIS A 260 -47.16 43.28 15.84
C HIS A 260 -48.02 42.78 17.02
N HIS A 261 -47.67 43.10 18.24
CA HIS A 261 -48.49 43.90 19.25
C HIS A 261 -47.70 43.84 20.54
N GLU A 262 -47.26 45.01 20.95
CA GLU A 262 -47.82 46.02 21.86
C GLU A 262 -48.03 45.61 23.35
N ASN A 263 -47.22 46.24 24.16
CA ASN A 263 -47.54 46.98 25.36
C ASN A 263 -47.97 46.26 26.66
N ARG A 264 -47.18 46.37 27.71
CA ARG A 264 -47.53 47.18 28.91
C ARG A 264 -46.49 47.13 30.03
N ARG A 265 -46.25 48.29 30.51
CA ARG A 265 -45.48 48.67 31.70
C ARG A 265 -46.06 48.07 33.00
N GLN A 266 -45.24 47.93 33.99
CA GLN A 266 -45.36 48.58 35.36
C GLN A 266 -44.28 47.93 36.23
N ASP A 267 -43.28 48.71 36.58
CA ASP A 267 -43.06 49.39 37.85
C ASP A 267 -43.25 48.54 39.10
N HIS A 268 -42.15 48.36 39.84
CA HIS A 268 -41.90 48.86 41.19
C HIS A 268 -40.59 48.26 41.77
N GLU A 269 -39.73 49.21 42.07
CA GLU A 269 -38.79 49.17 43.19
C GLU A 269 -39.54 49.32 44.53
N PRO A 270 -38.93 49.19 45.69
CA PRO A 270 -37.54 49.54 46.00
C PRO A 270 -36.57 48.42 46.29
#